data_7d3e9141046438371434ef757ed34dbb
#
_entry.id   7d3e9141046438371434ef757ed34dbb
#
_cell.length_a   1.000
_cell.length_b   1.000
_cell.length_c   1.000
_cell.angle_alpha   90.00
_cell.angle_beta   90.00
_cell.angle_gamma   90.00
#
_symmetry.space_group_name_H-M   'P 1'
#
loop_
_entity.id
_entity.type
_entity.pdbx_description
1 polymer ?
#
loop_
_entity_poly.entity_id
_entity_poly.type
_entity_poly.pdbx_seq_one_letter_code
_entity_poly.pdbx_strand_id
1 'polypeptide(L)'
;MIERRRDRQADNFNIDQFGLSTVESLLSAQLAQNTLPVIATGGIASANDVMTSLMLGATITSSAGYMLNTLMTHGEAGLIDEIISWQRALPRLMTLLGARHLSELPSKPRLYASNLQNFINQSKNATP
;
A
#
# COMPACT_ATOMS: atom_id res chain seq x y z
N MET A 1 12.99 -5.12 -4.77
CA MET A 1 12.91 -5.02 -6.23
C MET A 1 13.66 -3.81 -6.81
N ILE A 2 13.69 -2.67 -6.15
CA ILE A 2 14.45 -1.46 -6.56
C ILE A 2 15.96 -1.69 -6.43
N GLU A 3 16.42 -2.34 -5.39
CA GLU A 3 17.84 -2.64 -5.14
C GLU A 3 18.46 -3.49 -6.25
N ARG A 4 17.76 -4.51 -6.76
CA ARG A 4 18.27 -5.34 -7.87
C ARG A 4 18.46 -4.58 -9.19
N ARG A 5 17.82 -3.42 -9.36
CA ARG A 5 17.98 -2.58 -10.56
C ARG A 5 19.16 -1.61 -10.44
N ARG A 6 19.56 -1.28 -9.23
CA ARG A 6 20.66 -0.33 -8.96
C ARG A 6 22.02 -0.95 -9.08
N ASP A 7 22.17 -2.21 -8.68
CA ASP A 7 23.47 -2.85 -8.64
C ASP A 7 23.50 -4.13 -9.49
N ARG A 8 24.07 -4.04 -10.68
CA ARG A 8 24.29 -5.19 -11.57
C ARG A 8 25.39 -6.13 -11.07
N GLN A 9 26.12 -5.75 -10.04
CA GLN A 9 27.23 -6.50 -9.43
C GLN A 9 26.96 -6.89 -7.97
N ALA A 10 25.77 -6.59 -7.43
CA ALA A 10 25.43 -6.95 -6.07
C ALA A 10 25.51 -8.48 -5.90
N ASP A 11 26.23 -8.89 -4.88
CA ASP A 11 26.30 -10.25 -4.39
C ASP A 11 24.92 -10.86 -4.29
N ASN A 12 24.83 -12.20 -4.41
CA ASN A 12 23.59 -13.01 -4.35
C ASN A 12 22.83 -12.91 -3.02
N PHE A 13 22.85 -11.76 -2.35
CA PHE A 13 22.08 -11.52 -1.13
C PHE A 13 20.61 -11.32 -1.51
N ASN A 14 19.80 -12.35 -1.24
CA ASN A 14 18.39 -12.36 -1.58
C ASN A 14 17.56 -11.63 -0.51
N ILE A 15 17.54 -10.29 -0.58
CA ILE A 15 16.74 -9.42 0.31
C ILE A 15 15.24 -9.73 0.23
N ASP A 16 14.78 -10.27 -0.90
CA ASP A 16 13.34 -10.54 -1.12
C ASP A 16 12.76 -11.52 -0.09
N GLN A 17 13.60 -12.35 0.55
CA GLN A 17 13.17 -13.29 1.59
C GLN A 17 12.99 -12.63 2.97
N PHE A 18 13.53 -11.44 3.17
CA PHE A 18 13.47 -10.70 4.44
C PHE A 18 12.51 -9.51 4.41
N GLY A 19 11.97 -9.18 3.23
CA GLY A 19 11.09 -8.04 3.06
C GLY A 19 9.62 -8.38 3.37
N LEU A 20 8.95 -7.47 4.08
CA LEU A 20 7.50 -7.48 4.18
C LEU A 20 6.87 -6.77 2.98
N SER A 21 5.72 -7.24 2.53
CA SER A 21 4.89 -6.49 1.59
C SER A 21 4.36 -5.20 2.25
N THR A 22 3.90 -4.24 1.45
CA THR A 22 3.29 -3.00 1.97
C THR A 22 2.11 -3.31 2.90
N VAL A 23 1.29 -4.31 2.57
CA VAL A 23 0.16 -4.75 3.40
C VAL A 23 0.63 -5.31 4.74
N GLU A 24 1.62 -6.22 4.73
CA GLU A 24 2.19 -6.80 5.95
C GLU A 24 2.86 -5.74 6.82
N SER A 25 3.56 -4.79 6.21
CA SER A 25 4.20 -3.66 6.93
C SER A 25 3.14 -2.77 7.63
N LEU A 26 2.04 -2.47 6.95
CA LEU A 26 0.94 -1.70 7.55
C LEU A 26 0.25 -2.48 8.67
N LEU A 27 0.02 -3.77 8.49
CA LEU A 27 -0.52 -4.64 9.54
C LEU A 27 0.41 -4.71 10.75
N SER A 28 1.72 -4.82 10.53
CA SER A 28 2.72 -4.80 11.61
C SER A 28 2.70 -3.48 12.38
N ALA A 29 2.60 -2.35 11.68
CA ALA A 29 2.49 -1.03 12.32
C ALA A 29 1.22 -0.91 13.18
N GLN A 30 0.09 -1.43 12.71
CA GLN A 30 -1.15 -1.48 13.50
C GLN A 30 -1.01 -2.36 14.75
N LEU A 31 -0.43 -3.56 14.60
CA LEU A 31 -0.24 -4.50 15.72
C LEU A 31 0.71 -3.95 16.78
N ALA A 32 1.72 -3.19 16.36
CA ALA A 32 2.64 -2.48 17.25
C ALA A 32 2.02 -1.25 17.93
N GLN A 33 0.72 -0.97 17.72
CA GLN A 33 0.01 0.20 18.25
C GLN A 33 0.74 1.52 17.92
N ASN A 34 1.29 1.61 16.72
CA ASN A 34 2.01 2.80 16.28
C ASN A 34 1.07 4.01 16.26
N THR A 35 1.47 5.08 16.94
CA THR A 35 0.74 6.35 17.01
C THR A 35 1.25 7.39 16.01
N LEU A 36 2.37 7.12 15.33
CA LEU A 36 2.94 8.02 14.34
C LEU A 36 2.17 7.93 13.00
N PRO A 37 2.08 9.03 12.27
CA PRO A 37 1.56 9.01 10.90
C PRO A 37 2.35 8.05 10.01
N VAL A 38 1.65 7.21 9.27
CA VAL A 38 2.26 6.21 8.38
C VAL A 38 2.04 6.60 6.92
N ILE A 39 3.11 6.65 6.15
CA ILE A 39 3.06 6.82 4.69
C ILE A 39 3.22 5.45 4.04
N ALA A 40 2.16 4.97 3.40
CA ALA A 40 2.23 3.73 2.63
C ALA A 40 2.86 3.99 1.26
N THR A 41 3.91 3.24 0.94
CA THR A 41 4.58 3.30 -0.36
C THR A 41 5.09 1.91 -0.74
N GLY A 42 5.35 1.72 -2.04
CA GLY A 42 5.75 0.43 -2.60
C GLY A 42 4.56 -0.35 -3.16
N GLY A 43 4.57 -0.57 -4.48
CA GLY A 43 3.53 -1.34 -5.16
C GLY A 43 2.17 -0.66 -5.30
N ILE A 44 2.01 0.60 -4.92
CA ILE A 44 0.77 1.36 -5.12
C ILE A 44 0.63 1.71 -6.61
N ALA A 45 -0.29 1.04 -7.30
CA ALA A 45 -0.47 1.14 -8.75
C ALA A 45 -1.94 1.34 -9.17
N SER A 46 -2.86 1.51 -8.22
CA SER A 46 -4.28 1.72 -8.49
C SER A 46 -4.96 2.49 -7.36
N ALA A 47 -6.14 3.04 -7.65
CA ALA A 47 -7.01 3.62 -6.61
C ALA A 47 -7.45 2.58 -5.55
N ASN A 48 -7.53 1.30 -5.92
CA ASN A 48 -7.82 0.22 -4.97
C ASN A 48 -6.67 0.02 -3.98
N ASP A 49 -5.41 0.11 -4.43
CA ASP A 49 -4.24 0.00 -3.54
C ASP A 49 -4.19 1.18 -2.57
N VAL A 50 -4.52 2.39 -3.05
CA VAL A 50 -4.67 3.58 -2.21
C VAL A 50 -5.71 3.32 -1.13
N MET A 51 -6.92 2.89 -1.52
CA MET A 51 -8.02 2.64 -0.59
C MET A 51 -7.67 1.55 0.43
N THR A 52 -7.08 0.44 -0.03
CA THR A 52 -6.63 -0.66 0.84
C THR A 52 -5.60 -0.16 1.86
N SER A 53 -4.64 0.64 1.44
CA SER A 53 -3.62 1.19 2.34
C SER A 53 -4.22 2.10 3.41
N LEU A 54 -5.17 2.97 3.02
CA LEU A 54 -5.88 3.84 3.96
C LEU A 54 -6.75 3.03 4.94
N MET A 55 -7.42 1.98 4.46
CA MET A 55 -8.17 1.05 5.32
C MET A 55 -7.24 0.32 6.30
N LEU A 56 -5.99 0.07 5.94
CA LEU A 56 -4.96 -0.53 6.79
C LEU A 56 -4.24 0.49 7.68
N GLY A 57 -4.75 1.71 7.80
CA GLY A 57 -4.28 2.71 8.74
C GLY A 57 -3.16 3.61 8.22
N ALA A 58 -2.86 3.59 6.92
CA ALA A 58 -1.99 4.61 6.35
C ALA A 58 -2.64 5.99 6.45
N THR A 59 -1.86 7.00 6.81
CA THR A 59 -2.29 8.40 6.81
C THR A 59 -2.26 8.99 5.40
N ILE A 60 -1.24 8.61 4.64
CA ILE A 60 -0.99 9.07 3.27
C ILE A 60 -0.49 7.87 2.46
N THR A 61 -0.78 7.86 1.16
CA THR A 61 -0.22 6.91 0.21
C THR A 61 0.67 7.61 -0.81
N SER A 62 1.69 6.90 -1.29
CA SER A 62 2.63 7.41 -2.29
C SER A 62 2.83 6.38 -3.40
N SER A 63 2.74 6.83 -4.64
CA SER A 63 2.98 6.04 -5.84
C SER A 63 4.06 6.69 -6.69
N ALA A 64 5.27 6.16 -6.67
CA ALA A 64 6.39 6.70 -7.46
C ALA A 64 6.63 5.88 -8.73
N GLY A 65 6.92 4.58 -8.59
CA GLY A 65 7.31 3.74 -9.72
C GLY A 65 6.23 3.60 -10.79
N TYR A 66 4.97 3.46 -10.38
CA TYR A 66 3.85 3.38 -11.31
C TYR A 66 3.66 4.71 -12.08
N MET A 67 3.63 5.84 -11.36
CA MET A 67 3.45 7.16 -11.97
C MET A 67 4.61 7.52 -12.90
N LEU A 68 5.85 7.21 -12.51
CA LEU A 68 7.01 7.39 -13.37
C LEU A 68 6.91 6.54 -14.65
N ASN A 69 6.52 5.28 -14.53
CA ASN A 69 6.33 4.40 -15.68
C ASN A 69 5.22 4.91 -16.61
N THR A 70 4.11 5.40 -16.05
CA THR A 70 3.01 6.02 -16.82
C THR A 70 3.51 7.25 -17.58
N LEU A 71 4.27 8.12 -16.92
CA LEU A 71 4.88 9.30 -17.56
C LEU A 71 5.80 8.91 -18.72
N MET A 72 6.67 7.92 -18.50
CA MET A 72 7.63 7.46 -19.51
C MET A 72 6.97 6.76 -20.71
N THR A 73 5.83 6.12 -20.49
CA THR A 73 5.14 5.32 -21.52
C THR A 73 4.09 6.13 -22.26
N HIS A 74 3.34 6.98 -21.57
CA HIS A 74 2.18 7.70 -22.12
C HIS A 74 2.35 9.23 -22.11
N GLY A 75 3.51 9.73 -21.66
CA GLY A 75 3.80 11.16 -21.59
C GLY A 75 3.00 11.89 -20.50
N GLU A 76 3.11 13.21 -20.49
CA GLU A 76 2.47 14.08 -19.50
C GLU A 76 0.94 13.94 -19.53
N ALA A 77 0.33 13.95 -20.73
CA ALA A 77 -1.10 13.84 -20.87
C ALA A 77 -1.63 12.53 -20.28
N GLY A 78 -0.97 11.39 -20.52
CA GLY A 78 -1.35 10.10 -19.96
C GLY A 78 -1.19 10.05 -18.44
N LEU A 79 -0.18 10.71 -17.89
CA LEU A 79 -0.03 10.82 -16.43
C LEU A 79 -1.16 11.65 -15.82
N ILE A 80 -1.53 12.77 -16.44
CA ILE A 80 -2.66 13.61 -15.99
C ILE A 80 -3.96 12.81 -15.99
N ASP A 81 -4.24 12.09 -17.10
CA ASP A 81 -5.43 11.24 -17.22
C ASP A 81 -5.49 10.17 -16.13
N GLU A 82 -4.36 9.54 -15.81
CA GLU A 82 -4.27 8.54 -14.75
C GLU A 82 -4.56 9.14 -13.38
N ILE A 83 -3.98 10.29 -13.05
CA ILE A 83 -4.26 11.00 -11.79
C ILE A 83 -5.75 11.35 -11.68
N ILE A 84 -6.34 11.89 -12.74
CA ILE A 84 -7.78 12.20 -12.79
C ILE A 84 -8.62 10.94 -12.61
N SER A 85 -8.22 9.83 -13.23
CA SER A 85 -8.89 8.53 -13.08
C SER A 85 -8.93 8.09 -11.61
N TRP A 86 -7.79 8.17 -10.90
CA TRP A 86 -7.74 7.84 -9.48
C TRP A 86 -8.59 8.79 -8.63
N GLN A 87 -8.52 10.11 -8.91
CA GLN A 87 -9.34 11.09 -8.20
C GLN A 87 -10.84 10.83 -8.35
N ARG A 88 -11.29 10.31 -9.50
CA ARG A 88 -12.68 9.93 -9.73
C ARG A 88 -13.05 8.59 -9.10
N ALA A 89 -12.11 7.66 -9.03
CA ALA A 89 -12.34 6.33 -8.47
C ALA A 89 -12.46 6.35 -6.94
N LEU A 90 -11.63 7.13 -6.24
CA LEU A 90 -11.56 7.15 -4.78
C LEU A 90 -12.91 7.49 -4.11
N PRO A 91 -13.66 8.56 -4.50
CA PRO A 91 -14.97 8.83 -3.92
C PRO A 91 -15.99 7.71 -4.18
N ARG A 92 -15.92 7.05 -5.34
CA ARG A 92 -16.80 5.91 -5.65
C ARG A 92 -16.51 4.72 -4.74
N LEU A 93 -15.24 4.41 -4.50
CA LEU A 93 -14.82 3.37 -3.56
C LEU A 93 -15.26 3.71 -2.13
N MET A 94 -15.12 4.95 -1.69
CA MET A 94 -15.63 5.40 -0.40
C MET A 94 -17.15 5.21 -0.28
N THR A 95 -17.90 5.53 -1.34
CA THR A 95 -19.34 5.32 -1.37
C THR A 95 -19.70 3.84 -1.23
N LEU A 96 -19.01 2.95 -1.96
CA LEU A 96 -19.21 1.50 -1.86
C LEU A 96 -18.92 0.96 -0.45
N LEU A 97 -17.93 1.54 0.23
CA LEU A 97 -17.58 1.19 1.61
C LEU A 97 -18.48 1.86 2.66
N GLY A 98 -19.40 2.72 2.25
CA GLY A 98 -20.23 3.52 3.16
C GLY A 98 -19.40 4.46 4.04
N ALA A 99 -18.29 5.00 3.53
CA ALA A 99 -17.45 5.94 4.23
C ALA A 99 -17.65 7.36 3.69
N ARG A 100 -17.94 8.30 4.58
CA ARG A 100 -18.07 9.74 4.27
C ARG A 100 -16.75 10.48 4.42
N HIS A 101 -15.92 10.02 5.34
CA HIS A 101 -14.61 10.61 5.66
C HIS A 101 -13.52 9.54 5.64
N LEU A 102 -12.29 9.94 5.30
CA LEU A 102 -11.13 9.04 5.29
C LEU A 102 -10.86 8.41 6.66
N SER A 103 -11.16 9.14 7.75
CA SER A 103 -11.02 8.66 9.12
C SER A 103 -11.91 7.48 9.48
N GLU A 104 -12.95 7.20 8.70
CA GLU A 104 -13.83 6.05 8.90
C GLU A 104 -13.30 4.77 8.26
N LEU A 105 -12.35 4.89 7.31
CA LEU A 105 -11.84 3.75 6.53
C LEU A 105 -11.19 2.67 7.40
N PRO A 106 -10.37 2.99 8.43
CA PRO A 106 -9.77 1.95 9.27
C PRO A 106 -10.77 1.13 10.07
N SER A 107 -12.00 1.63 10.30
CA SER A 107 -13.05 0.91 11.03
C SER A 107 -13.94 0.05 10.14
N LYS A 108 -13.84 0.15 8.82
CA LYS A 108 -14.67 -0.63 7.90
C LYS A 108 -14.32 -2.12 7.94
N PRO A 109 -15.34 -3.01 7.84
CA PRO A 109 -15.10 -4.45 7.86
C PRO A 109 -14.20 -4.89 6.71
N ARG A 110 -13.30 -5.83 7.00
CA ARG A 110 -12.30 -6.37 6.06
C ARG A 110 -12.23 -7.88 6.20
N LEU A 111 -12.02 -8.54 5.07
CA LEU A 111 -11.65 -9.95 5.04
C LEU A 111 -10.20 -10.07 4.60
N TYR A 112 -9.45 -10.91 5.29
CA TYR A 112 -8.06 -11.20 4.97
C TYR A 112 -7.95 -12.56 4.30
N ALA A 113 -7.14 -12.65 3.26
CA ALA A 113 -6.76 -13.94 2.69
C ALA A 113 -6.02 -14.79 3.75
N SER A 114 -6.04 -16.11 3.59
CA SER A 114 -5.53 -17.04 4.61
C SER A 114 -4.07 -16.79 4.98
N ASN A 115 -3.22 -16.43 4.02
CA ASN A 115 -1.82 -16.09 4.26
C ASN A 115 -1.67 -14.85 5.16
N LEU A 116 -2.45 -13.80 4.92
CA LEU A 116 -2.45 -12.59 5.75
C LEU A 116 -3.04 -12.86 7.14
N GLN A 117 -4.07 -13.69 7.23
CA GLN A 117 -4.63 -14.10 8.52
C GLN A 117 -3.58 -14.87 9.35
N ASN A 118 -2.82 -15.76 8.72
CA ASN A 118 -1.73 -16.47 9.37
C ASN A 118 -0.62 -15.51 9.82
N PHE A 119 -0.24 -14.55 8.98
CA PHE A 119 0.72 -13.50 9.34
C PHE A 119 0.27 -12.71 10.59
N ILE A 120 -0.99 -12.25 10.63
CA ILE A 120 -1.56 -11.53 11.77
C ILE A 120 -1.49 -12.39 13.05
N ASN A 121 -1.86 -13.67 12.96
CA ASN A 121 -1.86 -14.57 14.11
C ASN A 121 -0.43 -14.80 14.65
N GLN A 122 0.54 -15.01 13.76
CA GLN A 122 1.95 -15.17 14.14
C GLN A 122 2.51 -13.90 14.76
N SER A 123 2.23 -12.74 14.16
CA SER A 123 2.71 -11.45 14.66
C SER A 123 2.16 -11.10 16.04
N LYS A 124 0.89 -11.45 16.34
CA LYS A 124 0.30 -11.26 17.67
C LYS A 124 0.98 -12.13 18.75
N ASN A 125 1.42 -13.33 18.38
CA ASN A 125 2.08 -14.25 19.28
C ASN A 125 3.58 -13.92 19.48
N ALA A 126 4.18 -13.15 18.58
CA ALA A 126 5.57 -12.74 18.64
C ALA A 126 5.81 -11.43 19.40
N THR A 127 4.74 -10.69 19.75
CA THR A 127 4.84 -9.48 20.57
C THR A 127 4.84 -9.91 22.05
N PRO A 128 5.91 -9.61 22.81
CA PRO A 128 6.01 -9.98 24.22
C PRO A 128 5.01 -9.23 25.10
#